data_6c0a420988d0115f0c43d406dbad5da6
#
_entry.id   6c0a420988d0115f0c43d406dbad5da6
#
_cell.length_a   1.000
_cell.length_b   1.000
_cell.length_c   1.000
_cell.angle_alpha   90.00
_cell.angle_beta   90.00
_cell.angle_gamma   90.00
#
_symmetry.space_group_name_H-M   'P 1'
#
loop_
_entity.id
_entity.type
_entity.pdbx_description
1 polymer ?
#
loop_
_entity_poly.entity_id
_entity_poly.type
_entity_poly.pdbx_seq_one_letter_code
_entity_poly.pdbx_strand_id
1 'polypeptide(L)'
;EVAALFELDLVIFVPTGQPWQKKDRYVSEAEHRYLMTVIATASNPRFTVSRVDIDRPGATYTVDTLKDIQQHHPDAELFFITGADALDRIVTWRDWEEVFHLAHCVGVTRPGYDLADAGEQLRAQVDADRLSLVNIPAMAISSTDIRERASEQWPVWYLVPDGVVQYIAKTGMYRNTEEVYPSYLEGNPDAEPDVDWGTHRFPPGWF
;
A
#
# COMPACT_ATOMS: atom_id res chain seq x y z
N GLU A 1 1.86 16.30 1.39
CA GLU A 1 2.71 17.20 2.18
C GLU A 1 4.19 16.99 1.89
N VAL A 2 4.77 15.79 2.04
CA VAL A 2 6.20 15.54 1.80
C VAL A 2 6.64 16.07 0.44
N ALA A 3 5.88 15.80 -0.63
CA ALA A 3 6.17 16.30 -1.97
C ALA A 3 6.21 17.84 -2.08
N ALA A 4 5.49 18.54 -1.21
CA ALA A 4 5.52 19.99 -1.17
C ALA A 4 6.68 20.52 -0.31
N LEU A 5 6.98 19.85 0.82
CA LEU A 5 8.05 20.25 1.72
C LEU A 5 9.45 20.09 1.10
N PHE A 6 9.63 19.04 0.31
CA PHE A 6 10.92 18.74 -0.36
C PHE A 6 10.90 19.10 -1.86
N GLU A 7 9.86 19.80 -2.32
CA GLU A 7 9.72 20.27 -3.71
C GLU A 7 9.89 19.14 -4.75
N LEU A 8 9.35 17.93 -4.42
CA LEU A 8 9.51 16.77 -5.27
C LEU A 8 8.77 16.95 -6.61
N ASP A 9 9.46 16.70 -7.71
CA ASP A 9 8.88 16.73 -9.06
C ASP A 9 7.94 15.56 -9.29
N LEU A 10 8.29 14.38 -8.77
CA LEU A 10 7.56 13.12 -8.98
C LEU A 10 7.53 12.29 -7.70
N VAL A 11 6.41 11.62 -7.44
CA VAL A 11 6.29 10.59 -6.41
C VAL A 11 6.00 9.24 -7.08
N ILE A 12 6.90 8.30 -6.92
CA ILE A 12 6.79 6.95 -7.49
C ILE A 12 6.30 5.99 -6.41
N PHE A 13 5.12 5.46 -6.59
CA PHE A 13 4.60 4.38 -5.76
C PHE A 13 5.10 3.04 -6.30
N VAL A 14 5.70 2.23 -5.43
CA VAL A 14 6.24 0.91 -5.80
C VAL A 14 5.56 -0.17 -4.97
N PRO A 15 4.49 -0.80 -5.47
CA PRO A 15 3.90 -1.95 -4.81
C PRO A 15 4.90 -3.11 -4.77
N THR A 16 5.17 -3.63 -3.57
CA THR A 16 6.12 -4.72 -3.38
C THR A 16 5.68 -5.99 -4.13
N GLY A 17 6.60 -6.69 -4.75
CA GLY A 17 6.35 -8.00 -5.36
C GLY A 17 6.09 -9.05 -4.27
N GLN A 18 7.14 -9.67 -3.75
CA GLN A 18 7.09 -10.65 -2.67
C GLN A 18 7.68 -10.03 -1.38
N PRO A 19 6.85 -9.50 -0.46
CA PRO A 19 7.34 -8.86 0.76
C PRO A 19 7.94 -9.92 1.70
N TRP A 20 9.25 -9.89 1.90
CA TRP A 20 9.96 -10.84 2.74
C TRP A 20 9.53 -10.80 4.22
N GLN A 21 9.06 -9.63 4.70
CA GLN A 21 8.59 -9.42 6.07
C GLN A 21 7.20 -10.01 6.36
N LYS A 22 6.49 -10.51 5.34
CA LYS A 22 5.10 -10.99 5.46
C LYS A 22 4.93 -12.44 5.01
N LYS A 23 5.97 -13.27 5.12
CA LYS A 23 5.95 -14.67 4.68
C LYS A 23 4.87 -15.52 5.36
N ASP A 24 4.49 -15.17 6.59
CA ASP A 24 3.53 -15.92 7.41
C ASP A 24 2.12 -15.31 7.40
N ARG A 25 1.84 -14.35 6.50
CA ARG A 25 0.53 -13.70 6.41
C ARG A 25 0.04 -13.70 4.97
N TYR A 26 -1.28 -13.84 4.80
CA TYR A 26 -1.90 -13.65 3.49
C TYR A 26 -1.65 -12.24 2.98
N VAL A 27 -1.06 -12.14 1.82
CA VAL A 27 -0.85 -10.89 1.09
C VAL A 27 -1.60 -11.00 -0.22
N SER A 28 -2.46 -10.04 -0.52
CA SER A 28 -3.16 -9.98 -1.81
C SER A 28 -2.18 -10.06 -2.97
N GLU A 29 -2.58 -10.66 -4.07
CA GLU A 29 -1.75 -10.78 -5.28
C GLU A 29 -1.18 -9.42 -5.70
N ALA A 30 0.05 -9.44 -6.21
CA ALA A 30 0.78 -8.23 -6.56
C ALA A 30 0.04 -7.38 -7.61
N GLU A 31 -0.60 -8.03 -8.58
CA GLU A 31 -1.39 -7.34 -9.62
C GLU A 31 -2.57 -6.56 -9.04
N HIS A 32 -3.32 -7.13 -8.11
CA HIS A 32 -4.40 -6.41 -7.45
C HIS A 32 -3.89 -5.18 -6.67
N ARG A 33 -2.77 -5.32 -5.95
CA ARG A 33 -2.17 -4.20 -5.22
C ARG A 33 -1.67 -3.11 -6.16
N TYR A 34 -1.08 -3.50 -7.29
CA TYR A 34 -0.66 -2.59 -8.34
C TYR A 34 -1.84 -1.81 -8.92
N LEU A 35 -2.90 -2.51 -9.35
CA LEU A 35 -4.07 -1.88 -9.95
C LEU A 35 -4.78 -0.93 -8.98
N MET A 36 -4.94 -1.32 -7.71
CA MET A 36 -5.49 -0.43 -6.69
C MET A 36 -4.63 0.81 -6.47
N THR A 37 -3.30 0.68 -6.52
CA THR A 37 -2.39 1.83 -6.41
C THR A 37 -2.51 2.75 -7.61
N VAL A 38 -2.56 2.21 -8.83
CA VAL A 38 -2.80 3.00 -10.07
C VAL A 38 -4.10 3.78 -9.97
N ILE A 39 -5.18 3.12 -9.57
CA ILE A 39 -6.50 3.76 -9.41
C ILE A 39 -6.43 4.87 -8.35
N ALA A 40 -5.80 4.59 -7.20
CA ALA A 40 -5.73 5.53 -6.09
C ALA A 40 -4.92 6.78 -6.41
N THR A 41 -3.93 6.68 -7.28
CA THR A 41 -2.98 7.77 -7.60
C THR A 41 -3.33 8.53 -8.89
N ALA A 42 -4.26 8.01 -9.69
CA ALA A 42 -4.56 8.51 -11.04
C ALA A 42 -4.98 10.00 -11.11
N SER A 43 -5.54 10.54 -10.03
CA SER A 43 -5.99 11.95 -9.99
C SER A 43 -4.86 12.97 -9.77
N ASN A 44 -3.66 12.55 -9.39
CA ASN A 44 -2.55 13.45 -9.12
C ASN A 44 -1.50 13.37 -10.22
N PRO A 45 -1.25 14.44 -10.99
CA PRO A 45 -0.33 14.42 -12.13
C PRO A 45 1.15 14.21 -11.73
N ARG A 46 1.50 14.42 -10.45
CA ARG A 46 2.86 14.15 -9.93
C ARG A 46 3.05 12.73 -9.41
N PHE A 47 1.99 11.90 -9.45
CA PHE A 47 2.06 10.53 -8.95
C PHE A 47 2.16 9.54 -10.10
N THR A 48 3.04 8.56 -9.96
CA THR A 48 3.15 7.43 -10.88
C THR A 48 3.33 6.13 -10.10
N VAL A 49 3.16 5.00 -10.77
CA VAL A 49 3.30 3.68 -10.16
C VAL A 49 4.29 2.87 -10.97
N SER A 50 5.30 2.33 -10.31
CA SER A 50 6.30 1.47 -10.93
C SER A 50 6.06 0.00 -10.60
N ARG A 51 6.38 -0.87 -11.55
CA ARG A 51 6.30 -2.33 -11.43
C ARG A 51 7.61 -3.00 -11.06
N VAL A 52 8.69 -2.24 -10.85
CA VAL A 52 10.06 -2.79 -10.70
C VAL A 52 10.15 -3.93 -9.68
N ASP A 53 9.40 -3.86 -8.59
CA ASP A 53 9.39 -4.90 -7.56
C ASP A 53 8.50 -6.11 -7.91
N ILE A 54 7.45 -5.89 -8.68
CA ILE A 54 6.54 -6.96 -9.13
C ILE A 54 7.21 -7.78 -10.21
N ASP A 55 7.90 -7.12 -11.14
CA ASP A 55 8.54 -7.75 -12.29
C ASP A 55 9.90 -8.39 -11.92
N ARG A 56 10.49 -7.99 -10.78
CA ARG A 56 11.71 -8.61 -10.25
C ARG A 56 11.38 -9.95 -9.59
N PRO A 57 11.99 -11.06 -10.00
CA PRO A 57 11.78 -12.34 -9.35
C PRO A 57 12.37 -12.38 -7.94
N GLY A 58 11.67 -13.05 -7.02
CA GLY A 58 12.15 -13.28 -5.65
C GLY A 58 11.70 -12.23 -4.64
N ALA A 59 12.35 -12.24 -3.48
CA ALA A 59 12.01 -11.36 -2.37
C ALA A 59 12.36 -9.89 -2.68
N THR A 60 11.47 -8.98 -2.31
CA THR A 60 11.64 -7.53 -2.50
C THR A 60 12.37 -6.90 -1.33
N TYR A 61 13.47 -6.20 -1.62
CA TYR A 61 14.24 -5.41 -0.65
C TYR A 61 14.31 -3.95 -1.10
N THR A 62 14.22 -3.01 -0.17
CA THR A 62 14.22 -1.57 -0.46
C THR A 62 15.47 -1.11 -1.20
N VAL A 63 16.64 -1.65 -0.84
CA VAL A 63 17.90 -1.32 -1.51
C VAL A 63 17.87 -1.68 -3.00
N ASP A 64 17.31 -2.82 -3.37
CA ASP A 64 17.19 -3.24 -4.76
C ASP A 64 16.19 -2.37 -5.52
N THR A 65 15.08 -1.99 -4.87
CA THR A 65 14.09 -1.06 -5.42
C THR A 65 14.70 0.30 -5.73
N LEU A 66 15.47 0.87 -4.81
CA LEU A 66 16.13 2.15 -5.02
C LEU A 66 17.16 2.10 -6.15
N LYS A 67 17.93 1.01 -6.26
CA LYS A 67 18.88 0.79 -7.36
C LYS A 67 18.20 0.75 -8.72
N ASP A 68 17.07 0.04 -8.81
CA ASP A 68 16.32 -0.03 -10.06
C ASP A 68 15.70 1.33 -10.43
N ILE A 69 15.15 2.05 -9.46
CA ILE A 69 14.61 3.40 -9.69
C ILE A 69 15.74 4.34 -10.13
N GLN A 70 16.91 4.29 -9.49
CA GLN A 70 18.08 5.11 -9.89
C GLN A 70 18.55 4.80 -11.31
N GLN A 71 18.48 3.53 -11.74
CA GLN A 71 18.83 3.16 -13.13
C GLN A 71 17.85 3.76 -14.15
N HIS A 72 16.56 3.85 -13.82
CA HIS A 72 15.55 4.46 -14.68
C HIS A 72 15.58 6.00 -14.64
N HIS A 73 16.11 6.58 -13.57
CA HIS A 73 16.21 8.02 -13.33
C HIS A 73 17.61 8.39 -12.87
N PRO A 74 18.66 8.27 -13.75
CA PRO A 74 20.06 8.38 -13.34
C PRO A 74 20.46 9.75 -12.79
N ASP A 75 19.78 10.82 -13.23
CA ASP A 75 20.05 12.20 -12.82
C ASP A 75 19.15 12.67 -11.66
N ALA A 76 18.27 11.80 -11.15
CA ALA A 76 17.35 12.18 -10.08
C ALA A 76 17.97 12.03 -8.69
N GLU A 77 17.71 13.00 -7.83
CA GLU A 77 17.88 12.84 -6.39
C GLU A 77 16.71 12.04 -5.83
N LEU A 78 16.99 10.93 -5.13
CA LEU A 78 15.96 10.06 -4.59
C LEU A 78 15.64 10.41 -3.16
N PHE A 79 14.33 10.45 -2.85
CA PHE A 79 13.77 10.56 -1.51
C PHE A 79 12.99 9.30 -1.18
N PHE A 80 13.39 8.57 -0.15
CA PHE A 80 12.67 7.38 0.32
C PHE A 80 11.71 7.75 1.44
N ILE A 81 10.41 7.80 1.14
CA ILE A 81 9.36 8.17 2.09
C ILE A 81 8.80 6.92 2.77
N THR A 82 8.85 6.87 4.09
CA THR A 82 8.37 5.73 4.87
C THR A 82 7.74 6.18 6.20
N GLY A 83 6.95 5.31 6.83
CA GLY A 83 6.47 5.56 8.19
C GLY A 83 7.62 5.53 9.20
N ALA A 84 7.56 6.37 10.23
CA ALA A 84 8.58 6.44 11.27
C ALA A 84 8.74 5.09 11.99
N ASP A 85 7.66 4.34 12.18
CA ASP A 85 7.67 2.99 12.75
C ASP A 85 8.43 1.95 11.92
N ALA A 86 8.47 2.13 10.61
CA ALA A 86 9.28 1.30 9.71
C ALA A 86 10.74 1.75 9.70
N LEU A 87 10.96 3.06 9.79
CA LEU A 87 12.28 3.65 9.86
C LEU A 87 13.05 3.23 11.12
N ASP A 88 12.38 3.11 12.27
CA ASP A 88 12.98 2.60 13.51
C ASP A 88 13.59 1.22 13.37
N ARG A 89 13.05 0.43 12.49
CA ARG A 89 13.52 -0.94 12.22
C ARG A 89 14.42 -1.03 10.99
N ILE A 90 14.80 0.09 10.39
CA ILE A 90 15.56 0.09 9.14
C ILE A 90 16.92 -0.62 9.28
N VAL A 91 17.53 -0.54 10.45
CA VAL A 91 18.80 -1.23 10.76
C VAL A 91 18.72 -2.77 10.67
N THR A 92 17.51 -3.31 10.67
CA THR A 92 17.26 -4.75 10.44
C THR A 92 17.05 -5.10 8.98
N TRP A 93 17.03 -4.12 8.08
CA TRP A 93 16.83 -4.34 6.67
C TRP A 93 18.13 -4.74 5.99
N ARG A 94 17.99 -5.47 4.91
CA ARG A 94 19.13 -5.86 4.08
C ARG A 94 19.83 -4.63 3.53
N ASP A 95 21.15 -4.55 3.71
CA ASP A 95 22.01 -3.48 3.21
C ASP A 95 21.47 -2.07 3.55
N TRP A 96 21.00 -1.90 4.79
CA TRP A 96 20.29 -0.70 5.22
C TRP A 96 21.14 0.58 5.13
N GLU A 97 22.47 0.50 5.33
CA GLU A 97 23.37 1.63 5.16
C GLU A 97 23.33 2.14 3.71
N GLU A 98 23.27 1.22 2.75
CA GLU A 98 23.23 1.54 1.32
C GLU A 98 21.92 2.30 0.95
N VAL A 99 20.82 2.07 1.67
CA VAL A 99 19.59 2.84 1.48
C VAL A 99 19.82 4.33 1.70
N PHE A 100 20.60 4.71 2.73
CA PHE A 100 20.95 6.12 3.00
C PHE A 100 21.97 6.71 2.02
N HIS A 101 22.79 5.87 1.39
CA HIS A 101 23.67 6.32 0.30
C HIS A 101 22.88 6.59 -0.98
N LEU A 102 21.86 5.78 -1.27
CA LEU A 102 21.05 5.89 -2.49
C LEU A 102 19.99 6.98 -2.41
N ALA A 103 19.44 7.26 -1.22
CA ALA A 103 18.32 8.17 -1.07
C ALA A 103 18.39 8.98 0.22
N HIS A 104 17.80 10.16 0.21
CA HIS A 104 17.44 10.89 1.43
C HIS A 104 16.21 10.23 2.05
N CYS A 105 16.32 9.71 3.28
CA CYS A 105 15.21 9.04 3.97
C CYS A 105 14.31 10.05 4.67
N VAL A 106 13.00 9.98 4.39
CA VAL A 106 11.98 10.82 5.02
C VAL A 106 11.03 9.94 5.84
N GLY A 107 11.19 10.00 7.16
CA GLY A 107 10.29 9.36 8.11
C GLY A 107 9.07 10.23 8.38
N VAL A 108 7.86 9.72 8.12
CA VAL A 108 6.62 10.44 8.42
C VAL A 108 5.94 9.85 9.64
N THR A 109 5.48 10.74 10.53
CA THR A 109 4.82 10.31 11.76
C THR A 109 3.32 10.33 11.66
N ARG A 110 2.70 9.54 12.53
CA ARG A 110 1.27 9.58 12.82
C ARG A 110 1.06 10.24 14.19
N PRO A 111 -0.09 10.88 14.44
CA PRO A 111 -0.42 11.42 15.76
C PRO A 111 -0.30 10.32 16.83
N GLY A 112 0.42 10.65 17.91
CA GLY A 112 0.64 9.72 19.03
C GLY A 112 1.93 8.90 18.96
N TYR A 113 2.74 9.05 17.90
CA TYR A 113 4.08 8.46 17.82
C TYR A 113 5.14 9.52 18.15
N ASP A 114 5.95 9.28 19.18
CA ASP A 114 7.01 10.23 19.54
C ASP A 114 8.23 10.01 18.64
N LEU A 115 8.58 11.07 17.91
CA LEU A 115 9.76 11.08 17.03
C LEU A 115 11.07 11.14 17.79
N ALA A 116 11.05 11.57 19.05
CA ALA A 116 12.28 11.83 19.79
C ALA A 116 13.09 10.55 20.02
N ASP A 117 12.41 9.47 20.40
CA ASP A 117 13.09 8.20 20.74
C ASP A 117 13.58 7.43 19.50
N ALA A 118 12.79 7.42 18.44
CA ALA A 118 13.05 6.67 17.22
C ALA A 118 14.21 7.22 16.39
N GLY A 119 14.30 8.54 16.32
CA GLY A 119 15.28 9.23 15.50
C GLY A 119 16.68 9.32 16.12
N GLU A 120 16.81 9.29 17.44
CA GLU A 120 18.09 9.57 18.10
C GLU A 120 19.15 8.46 17.85
N GLN A 121 18.76 7.21 17.97
CA GLN A 121 19.65 6.08 17.72
C GLN A 121 20.08 6.01 16.24
N LEU A 122 19.17 6.30 15.34
CA LEU A 122 19.46 6.26 13.90
C LEU A 122 20.30 7.47 13.47
N ARG A 123 20.04 8.66 13.98
CA ARG A 123 20.82 9.89 13.72
C ARG A 123 22.29 9.78 14.18
N ALA A 124 22.56 8.92 15.17
CA ALA A 124 23.93 8.65 15.60
C ALA A 124 24.70 7.75 14.62
N GLN A 125 24.02 7.11 13.68
CA GLN A 125 24.59 6.12 12.77
C GLN A 125 24.57 6.55 11.30
N VAL A 126 23.82 7.62 10.98
CA VAL A 126 23.70 8.13 9.60
C VAL A 126 24.01 9.62 9.55
N ASP A 127 24.42 10.11 8.39
CA ASP A 127 24.64 11.53 8.17
C ASP A 127 23.34 12.32 8.35
N ALA A 128 23.41 13.41 9.10
CA ALA A 128 22.23 14.20 9.48
C ALA A 128 21.50 14.82 8.28
N ASP A 129 22.18 15.01 7.15
CA ASP A 129 21.63 15.50 5.90
C ASP A 129 20.97 14.40 5.05
N ARG A 130 21.01 13.14 5.48
CA ARG A 130 20.39 11.99 4.81
C ARG A 130 19.10 11.51 5.46
N LEU A 131 18.68 12.13 6.56
CA LEU A 131 17.50 11.75 7.32
C LEU A 131 16.67 12.95 7.72
N SER A 132 15.41 12.97 7.31
CA SER A 132 14.39 13.93 7.79
C SER A 132 13.24 13.22 8.47
N LEU A 133 12.78 13.77 9.59
CA LEU A 133 11.58 13.33 10.29
C LEU A 133 10.53 14.41 10.20
N VAL A 134 9.36 14.08 9.66
CA VAL A 134 8.30 15.05 9.34
C VAL A 134 7.00 14.65 10.00
N ASN A 135 6.41 15.61 10.71
CA ASN A 135 5.04 15.47 11.20
C ASN A 135 4.05 15.81 10.09
N ILE A 136 3.17 14.88 9.78
CA ILE A 136 2.09 15.10 8.81
C ILE A 136 0.72 14.89 9.49
N PRO A 137 -0.35 15.60 9.05
CA PRO A 137 -1.70 15.26 9.44
C PRO A 137 -2.01 13.84 8.96
N ALA A 138 -2.05 12.89 9.89
CA ALA A 138 -2.32 11.52 9.57
C ALA A 138 -3.78 11.17 9.82
N MET A 139 -4.37 10.44 8.90
CA MET A 139 -5.68 9.83 9.11
C MET A 139 -5.49 8.47 9.80
N ALA A 140 -6.37 8.17 10.77
CA ALA A 140 -6.36 6.89 11.48
C ALA A 140 -7.01 5.78 10.61
N ILE A 141 -6.47 5.58 9.40
CA ILE A 141 -6.93 4.56 8.45
C ILE A 141 -5.79 3.58 8.21
N SER A 142 -6.02 2.31 8.43
CA SER A 142 -5.05 1.26 8.17
C SER A 142 -5.53 0.30 7.07
N SER A 143 -4.58 -0.28 6.34
CA SER A 143 -4.91 -1.31 5.35
C SER A 143 -5.51 -2.58 5.99
N THR A 144 -5.23 -2.84 7.26
CA THR A 144 -5.82 -3.94 8.01
C THR A 144 -7.30 -3.69 8.27
N ASP A 145 -7.63 -2.49 8.79
CA ASP A 145 -9.01 -2.07 9.02
C ASP A 145 -9.85 -2.09 7.72
N ILE A 146 -9.29 -1.59 6.61
CA ILE A 146 -9.98 -1.63 5.31
C ILE A 146 -10.28 -3.07 4.86
N ARG A 147 -9.32 -4.00 5.00
CA ARG A 147 -9.55 -5.40 4.61
C ARG A 147 -10.57 -6.09 5.51
N GLU A 148 -10.53 -5.84 6.81
CA GLU A 148 -11.48 -6.37 7.79
C GLU A 148 -12.89 -5.88 7.49
N ARG A 149 -13.07 -4.55 7.31
CA ARG A 149 -14.35 -3.97 6.89
C ARG A 149 -14.87 -4.58 5.59
N ALA A 150 -14.00 -4.71 4.58
CA ALA A 150 -14.40 -5.30 3.30
C ALA A 150 -14.79 -6.78 3.44
N SER A 151 -14.12 -7.56 4.32
CA SER A 151 -14.45 -8.96 4.58
C SER A 151 -15.81 -9.13 5.27
N GLU A 152 -16.16 -8.19 6.13
CA GLU A 152 -17.41 -8.14 6.87
C GLU A 152 -18.53 -7.38 6.11
N GLN A 153 -18.28 -6.99 4.86
CA GLN A 153 -19.20 -6.22 4.03
C GLN A 153 -19.58 -4.84 4.61
N TRP A 154 -18.71 -4.29 5.49
CA TRP A 154 -18.87 -2.94 5.98
C TRP A 154 -18.43 -1.92 4.94
N PRO A 155 -19.01 -0.71 4.92
CA PRO A 155 -18.63 0.32 3.96
C PRO A 155 -17.20 0.78 4.16
N VAL A 156 -16.47 0.88 3.04
CA VAL A 156 -15.11 1.46 2.96
C VAL A 156 -15.09 2.77 2.16
N TRP A 157 -16.28 3.30 1.83
CA TRP A 157 -16.43 4.59 1.19
C TRP A 157 -15.82 5.71 2.04
N TYR A 158 -15.18 6.66 1.41
CA TYR A 158 -14.50 7.79 2.03
C TYR A 158 -13.27 7.42 2.89
N LEU A 159 -12.96 6.13 3.04
CA LEU A 159 -11.74 5.65 3.69
C LEU A 159 -10.64 5.36 2.67
N VAL A 160 -11.02 5.05 1.45
CA VAL A 160 -10.15 4.90 0.28
C VAL A 160 -10.80 5.59 -0.91
N PRO A 161 -10.05 5.93 -2.00
CA PRO A 161 -10.62 6.53 -3.20
C PRO A 161 -11.74 5.68 -3.81
N ASP A 162 -12.77 6.33 -4.34
CA ASP A 162 -13.98 5.68 -4.86
C ASP A 162 -13.68 4.56 -5.87
N GLY A 163 -12.71 4.79 -6.77
CA GLY A 163 -12.30 3.77 -7.73
C GLY A 163 -11.72 2.51 -7.07
N VAL A 164 -11.07 2.64 -5.92
CA VAL A 164 -10.57 1.49 -5.13
C VAL A 164 -11.73 0.76 -4.47
N VAL A 165 -12.73 1.48 -3.94
CA VAL A 165 -13.96 0.87 -3.40
C VAL A 165 -14.64 0.02 -4.47
N GLN A 166 -14.84 0.60 -5.65
CA GLN A 166 -15.46 -0.08 -6.79
C GLN A 166 -14.64 -1.30 -7.25
N TYR A 167 -13.31 -1.19 -7.25
CA TYR A 167 -12.42 -2.29 -7.61
C TYR A 167 -12.54 -3.46 -6.62
N ILE A 168 -12.49 -3.20 -5.32
CA ILE A 168 -12.67 -4.21 -4.27
C ILE A 168 -14.04 -4.89 -4.41
N ALA A 169 -15.11 -4.11 -4.61
CA ALA A 169 -16.45 -4.64 -4.78
C ALA A 169 -16.59 -5.53 -6.02
N LYS A 170 -16.05 -5.08 -7.17
CA LYS A 170 -16.12 -5.78 -8.46
C LYS A 170 -15.32 -7.09 -8.46
N THR A 171 -14.15 -7.10 -7.82
CA THR A 171 -13.27 -8.28 -7.77
C THR A 171 -13.62 -9.25 -6.66
N GLY A 172 -14.47 -8.84 -5.70
CA GLY A 172 -14.79 -9.65 -4.54
C GLY A 172 -13.61 -9.84 -3.57
N MET A 173 -12.56 -9.00 -3.68
CA MET A 173 -11.41 -9.09 -2.79
C MET A 173 -11.82 -8.96 -1.33
N TYR A 174 -11.11 -9.69 -0.49
CA TYR A 174 -11.27 -9.71 0.97
C TYR A 174 -12.59 -10.29 1.49
N ARG A 175 -13.50 -10.75 0.66
CA ARG A 175 -14.73 -11.44 1.12
C ARG A 175 -14.37 -12.77 1.77
N ASN A 176 -14.99 -13.08 2.88
CA ASN A 176 -14.96 -14.43 3.45
C ASN A 176 -15.71 -15.36 2.51
N THR A 177 -14.99 -16.25 1.82
CA THR A 177 -15.57 -17.18 0.83
C THR A 177 -16.35 -18.32 1.49
N GLU A 178 -16.34 -18.45 2.82
CA GLU A 178 -17.09 -19.51 3.52
C GLU A 178 -18.61 -19.27 3.60
N GLU A 179 -19.10 -18.07 3.27
CA GLU A 179 -20.53 -17.74 3.38
C GLU A 179 -21.27 -17.57 2.04
N VAL A 180 -20.64 -17.77 0.89
CA VAL A 180 -21.29 -17.52 -0.41
C VAL A 180 -21.17 -18.72 -1.36
N TYR A 181 -21.56 -19.91 -0.90
CA TYR A 181 -22.20 -20.89 -1.77
C TYR A 181 -23.66 -20.98 -1.33
N PRO A 182 -24.58 -20.34 -2.07
CA PRO A 182 -25.98 -20.58 -1.81
C PRO A 182 -26.26 -22.06 -2.05
N SER A 183 -26.84 -22.70 -1.05
CA SER A 183 -27.20 -24.12 -1.02
C SER A 183 -28.14 -24.60 -2.14
N TYR A 184 -28.53 -23.73 -3.05
CA TYR A 184 -29.34 -24.06 -4.22
C TYR A 184 -28.55 -24.62 -5.42
N LEU A 185 -27.19 -24.62 -5.37
CA LEU A 185 -26.38 -25.26 -6.42
C LEU A 185 -26.09 -26.76 -6.16
N GLU A 186 -26.45 -27.28 -4.99
CA GLU A 186 -26.24 -28.70 -4.66
C GLU A 186 -27.36 -29.64 -5.19
N GLY A 187 -28.40 -29.13 -5.84
CA GLY A 187 -29.60 -29.89 -6.11
C GLY A 187 -29.91 -30.27 -7.56
N ASN A 188 -29.41 -29.57 -8.57
CA ASN A 188 -29.74 -29.91 -9.96
C ASN A 188 -28.72 -29.35 -10.96
N PRO A 189 -27.88 -30.19 -11.59
CA PRO A 189 -26.92 -29.72 -12.61
C PRO A 189 -27.57 -29.21 -13.91
N ASP A 190 -28.87 -29.40 -14.11
CA ASP A 190 -29.62 -28.99 -15.30
C ASP A 190 -30.60 -27.84 -15.07
N ALA A 191 -30.60 -27.20 -13.90
CA ALA A 191 -31.44 -26.04 -13.65
C ALA A 191 -30.83 -24.79 -14.28
N GLU A 192 -31.45 -24.24 -15.31
CA GLU A 192 -31.16 -22.87 -15.76
C GLU A 192 -31.36 -21.91 -14.59
N PRO A 193 -30.42 -20.98 -14.34
CA PRO A 193 -30.59 -19.99 -13.27
C PRO A 193 -31.77 -19.09 -13.61
N ASP A 194 -32.83 -19.19 -12.85
CA ASP A 194 -33.93 -18.20 -12.88
C ASP A 194 -33.43 -16.92 -12.20
N VAL A 195 -32.69 -16.13 -12.96
CA VAL A 195 -32.11 -14.87 -12.47
C VAL A 195 -33.14 -13.77 -12.68
N ASP A 196 -34.02 -13.59 -11.73
CA ASP A 196 -34.86 -12.39 -11.65
C ASP A 196 -34.01 -11.18 -11.28
N TRP A 197 -33.55 -10.45 -12.29
CA TRP A 197 -32.79 -9.20 -12.14
C TRP A 197 -33.64 -8.05 -11.56
N GLY A 198 -34.94 -8.26 -11.33
CA GLY A 198 -35.89 -7.21 -10.94
C GLY A 198 -36.04 -6.97 -9.43
N THR A 199 -35.59 -7.86 -8.57
CA THR A 199 -35.91 -7.82 -7.12
C THR A 199 -34.73 -7.78 -6.16
N HIS A 200 -33.49 -7.71 -6.63
CA HIS A 200 -32.37 -7.48 -5.74
C HIS A 200 -32.40 -6.04 -5.21
N ARG A 201 -33.12 -5.85 -4.11
CA ARG A 201 -32.98 -4.65 -3.27
C ARG A 201 -31.59 -4.67 -2.66
N PHE A 202 -30.82 -3.64 -2.94
CA PHE A 202 -29.62 -3.36 -2.16
C PHE A 202 -29.97 -3.31 -0.67
N PRO A 203 -29.15 -3.85 0.22
CA PRO A 203 -29.39 -3.74 1.65
C PRO A 203 -29.62 -2.28 2.02
N PRO A 204 -30.56 -1.96 2.94
CA PRO A 204 -30.79 -0.60 3.36
C PRO A 204 -29.50 -0.03 3.97
N GLY A 205 -28.98 1.06 3.40
CA GLY A 205 -27.75 1.74 3.83
C GLY A 205 -26.69 1.95 2.73
N TRP A 206 -27.00 1.65 1.47
CA TRP A 206 -26.07 1.85 0.33
C TRP A 206 -26.28 3.17 -0.42
N PHE A 207 -27.00 4.12 0.15
CA PHE A 207 -27.13 5.49 -0.39
C PHE A 207 -26.84 6.52 0.70
#